data_19fd6df6368003a64b83f445bb238c61
#
_entry.id   19fd6df6368003a64b83f445bb238c61
#
_cell.length_a   1.000
_cell.length_b   1.000
_cell.length_c   1.000
_cell.angle_alpha   90.00
_cell.angle_beta   90.00
_cell.angle_gamma   90.00
#
_symmetry.space_group_name_H-M   'P 1'
#
loop_
_entity.id
_entity.type
_entity.pdbx_description
1 polymer ?
#
loop_
_entity_poly.entity_id
_entity_poly.type
_entity_poly.pdbx_seq_one_letter_code
_entity_poly.pdbx_strand_id
1 'polypeptide(L)'
;GAEFDAISSERMIHYFKPDRPGQARGIPDITPALPLFAQLRRYTLAVIAAAETAADFAAVLYTDAPANGEAENVEPMDLVELERRMATVLPGGWKLGQVTAEQPAPTYGEFKKEILNEIARCLNMPFNIAAGNSSGYNYASGRLDHQTYFKSVRVEQSHMESVVLDRIFSAWMSEAVLIEGLLPQSFRTSFARFPHQWFWDGHEHVDPAKEANAQSTRLASNTTTLAIEYARQGKDWETELRQRAREVALMKQLGLTTDIVQPNSKPQQEDDAADDNESATSNSAD
;
A
#
# COMPACT_ATOMS: atom_id res chain seq x y z
N GLY A 1 10.68 43.44 -17.55
CA GLY A 1 9.44 42.84 -17.09
C GLY A 1 9.34 41.46 -17.68
N ALA A 2 8.85 40.48 -16.92
CA ALA A 2 8.64 39.14 -17.46
C ALA A 2 7.51 39.20 -18.50
N GLU A 3 7.76 38.73 -19.70
CA GLU A 3 6.74 38.56 -20.72
C GLU A 3 5.89 37.34 -20.33
N PHE A 4 4.57 37.53 -20.23
CA PHE A 4 3.63 36.47 -19.90
C PHE A 4 2.83 36.11 -21.14
N ASP A 5 2.82 34.85 -21.51
CA ASP A 5 1.90 34.33 -22.50
C ASP A 5 0.54 34.05 -21.84
N ALA A 6 -0.51 34.68 -22.36
CA ALA A 6 -1.87 34.47 -21.91
C ALA A 6 -2.45 33.20 -22.60
N ILE A 7 -2.64 32.14 -21.84
CA ILE A 7 -3.29 30.90 -22.32
C ILE A 7 -4.75 30.90 -21.85
N SER A 8 -5.69 30.63 -22.78
CA SER A 8 -7.10 30.52 -22.43
C SER A 8 -7.33 29.40 -21.41
N SER A 9 -8.19 29.65 -20.40
CA SER A 9 -8.58 28.66 -19.41
C SER A 9 -9.24 27.41 -20.00
N GLU A 10 -9.82 27.52 -21.21
CA GLU A 10 -10.39 26.39 -21.95
C GLU A 10 -9.33 25.38 -22.41
N ARG A 11 -8.10 25.84 -22.62
CA ARG A 11 -6.95 25.02 -23.06
C ARG A 11 -6.03 24.61 -21.91
N MET A 12 -6.39 24.95 -20.66
CA MET A 12 -5.60 24.63 -19.48
C MET A 12 -6.41 23.74 -18.54
N ILE A 13 -5.82 22.62 -18.15
CA ILE A 13 -6.38 21.75 -17.11
C ILE A 13 -5.60 22.00 -15.83
N HIS A 14 -6.30 22.51 -14.81
CA HIS A 14 -5.75 22.68 -13.48
C HIS A 14 -6.33 21.62 -12.56
N TYR A 15 -5.58 20.51 -12.41
CA TYR A 15 -5.98 19.39 -11.56
C TYR A 15 -5.42 19.57 -10.16
N PHE A 16 -6.30 19.70 -9.17
CA PHE A 16 -5.96 19.76 -7.76
C PHE A 16 -7.18 19.39 -6.92
N LYS A 17 -6.94 19.00 -5.68
CA LYS A 17 -7.99 18.69 -4.70
C LYS A 17 -8.28 19.92 -3.85
N PRO A 18 -9.48 20.51 -3.94
CA PRO A 18 -9.86 21.63 -3.08
C PRO A 18 -10.30 21.10 -1.70
N ASP A 19 -9.55 21.46 -0.66
CA ASP A 19 -9.88 21.08 0.73
C ASP A 19 -10.74 22.14 1.44
N ARG A 20 -10.79 23.36 0.89
CA ARG A 20 -11.51 24.49 1.47
C ARG A 20 -12.03 25.46 0.41
N PRO A 21 -13.14 26.16 0.68
CA PRO A 21 -13.66 27.18 -0.22
C PRO A 21 -12.62 28.27 -0.52
N GLY A 22 -12.54 28.70 -1.78
CA GLY A 22 -11.60 29.73 -2.23
C GLY A 22 -10.15 29.29 -2.42
N GLN A 23 -9.86 28.02 -2.30
CA GLN A 23 -8.54 27.47 -2.58
C GLN A 23 -8.30 27.46 -4.09
N ALA A 24 -7.26 28.18 -4.54
CA ALA A 24 -6.90 28.29 -5.95
C ALA A 24 -5.77 27.34 -6.37
N ARG A 25 -5.12 26.65 -5.43
CA ARG A 25 -4.03 25.71 -5.69
C ARG A 25 -4.10 24.52 -4.73
N GLY A 26 -3.71 23.36 -5.22
CA GLY A 26 -3.61 22.15 -4.40
C GLY A 26 -2.46 22.22 -3.39
N ILE A 27 -2.61 21.47 -2.30
CA ILE A 27 -1.56 21.15 -1.35
C ILE A 27 -1.27 19.66 -1.55
N PRO A 28 -0.01 19.23 -1.71
CA PRO A 28 0.29 17.82 -1.85
C PRO A 28 -0.19 17.02 -0.64
N ASP A 29 -0.87 15.91 -0.86
CA ASP A 29 -1.43 15.05 0.21
C ASP A 29 -0.36 14.56 1.19
N ILE A 30 0.90 14.47 0.75
CA ILE A 30 2.03 14.07 1.58
C ILE A 30 2.54 15.19 2.52
N THR A 31 2.08 16.43 2.35
CA THR A 31 2.58 17.59 3.12
C THR A 31 2.48 17.38 4.64
N PRO A 32 1.38 16.87 5.21
CA PRO A 32 1.30 16.60 6.65
C PRO A 32 2.28 15.54 7.12
N ALA A 33 2.72 14.64 6.25
CA ALA A 33 3.64 13.57 6.57
C ALA A 33 5.12 13.99 6.56
N LEU A 34 5.48 15.14 5.97
CA LEU A 34 6.87 15.58 5.88
C LEU A 34 7.61 15.68 7.23
N PRO A 35 7.01 16.24 8.30
CA PRO A 35 7.64 16.25 9.62
C PRO A 35 7.87 14.83 10.17
N LEU A 36 6.94 13.90 9.92
CA LEU A 36 7.02 12.50 10.36
C LEU A 36 8.17 11.76 9.65
N PHE A 37 8.33 11.98 8.34
CA PHE A 37 9.48 11.46 7.59
C PHE A 37 10.81 11.99 8.15
N ALA A 38 10.87 13.27 8.48
CA ALA A 38 12.09 13.86 9.07
C ALA A 38 12.41 13.25 10.45
N GLN A 39 11.38 13.03 11.28
CA GLN A 39 11.55 12.38 12.60
C GLN A 39 11.97 10.92 12.44
N LEU A 40 11.33 10.16 11.57
CA LEU A 40 11.67 8.76 11.30
C LEU A 40 13.12 8.64 10.84
N ARG A 41 13.54 9.48 9.88
CA ARG A 41 14.92 9.48 9.38
C ARG A 41 15.94 9.82 10.49
N ARG A 42 15.65 10.85 11.29
CA ARG A 42 16.52 11.25 12.40
C ARG A 42 16.66 10.14 13.44
N TYR A 43 15.56 9.49 13.78
CA TYR A 43 15.57 8.37 14.74
C TYR A 43 16.35 7.18 14.19
N THR A 44 16.13 6.81 12.93
CA THR A 44 16.87 5.72 12.27
C THR A 44 18.38 6.00 12.29
N LEU A 45 18.80 7.21 11.95
CA LEU A 45 20.23 7.60 11.99
C LEU A 45 20.79 7.55 13.40
N ALA A 46 20.03 7.99 14.41
CA ALA A 46 20.46 7.92 15.81
C ALA A 46 20.63 6.48 16.29
N VAL A 47 19.73 5.57 15.90
CA VAL A 47 19.83 4.14 16.26
C VAL A 47 21.05 3.49 15.58
N ILE A 48 21.30 3.81 14.31
CA ILE A 48 22.49 3.31 13.60
C ILE A 48 23.76 3.83 14.27
N ALA A 49 23.86 5.14 14.53
CA ALA A 49 25.02 5.73 15.20
C ALA A 49 25.25 5.14 16.59
N ALA A 50 24.19 4.89 17.36
CA ALA A 50 24.29 4.23 18.64
C ALA A 50 24.81 2.78 18.52
N ALA A 51 24.37 2.05 17.52
CA ALA A 51 24.83 0.69 17.25
C ALA A 51 26.30 0.66 16.79
N GLU A 52 26.72 1.61 15.96
CA GLU A 52 28.10 1.79 15.53
C GLU A 52 29.00 2.11 16.74
N THR A 53 28.61 3.10 17.54
CA THR A 53 29.36 3.46 18.77
C THR A 53 29.49 2.28 19.73
N ALA A 54 28.40 1.53 19.91
CA ALA A 54 28.43 0.35 20.78
C ALA A 54 29.27 -0.80 20.21
N ALA A 55 29.43 -0.89 18.89
CA ALA A 55 30.32 -1.85 18.25
C ALA A 55 31.78 -1.44 18.34
N ASP A 56 32.06 -0.14 18.36
CA ASP A 56 33.42 0.41 18.46
C ASP A 56 34.01 0.30 19.90
N PHE A 57 33.15 0.40 20.93
CA PHE A 57 33.60 0.27 22.34
C PHE A 57 33.47 -1.17 22.82
N ALA A 58 34.54 -1.94 22.65
CA ALA A 58 34.57 -3.34 23.10
C ALA A 58 34.59 -3.47 24.64
N ALA A 59 35.25 -2.57 25.35
CA ALA A 59 35.36 -2.60 26.81
C ALA A 59 35.76 -1.24 27.38
N VAL A 60 35.36 -1.00 28.62
CA VAL A 60 35.77 0.17 29.41
C VAL A 60 36.36 -0.31 30.73
N LEU A 61 37.53 0.21 31.08
CA LEU A 61 38.13 -0.01 32.40
C LEU A 61 37.52 1.01 33.36
N TYR A 62 37.01 0.52 34.50
CA TYR A 62 36.51 1.37 35.57
C TYR A 62 36.94 0.85 36.92
N THR A 63 37.02 1.72 37.91
CA THR A 63 37.35 1.39 39.28
C THR A 63 36.28 1.89 40.23
N ASP A 64 35.95 1.08 41.22
CA ASP A 64 35.07 1.46 42.34
C ASP A 64 35.92 1.96 43.55
N ALA A 65 37.25 2.02 43.42
CA ALA A 65 38.13 2.47 44.49
C ALA A 65 37.93 3.97 44.77
N PRO A 66 37.89 4.39 46.03
CA PRO A 66 37.84 5.81 46.37
C PRO A 66 39.08 6.52 45.84
N ALA A 67 38.97 7.80 45.52
CA ALA A 67 39.98 8.62 44.87
C ALA A 67 41.34 8.74 45.68
N ASN A 68 41.47 8.05 46.78
CA ASN A 68 42.60 8.13 47.70
C ASN A 68 43.58 6.96 47.59
N GLY A 69 43.62 6.21 46.50
CA GLY A 69 44.88 5.56 46.18
C GLY A 69 45.05 4.08 46.50
N GLU A 70 44.03 3.27 46.46
CA GLU A 70 44.20 1.80 46.47
C GLU A 70 44.18 1.15 45.04
N ALA A 71 43.92 1.92 44.00
CA ALA A 71 44.04 1.45 42.63
C ALA A 71 45.40 1.87 42.04
N GLU A 72 46.06 0.97 41.30
CA GLU A 72 47.24 1.34 40.53
C GLU A 72 46.89 2.48 39.55
N ASN A 73 47.82 3.45 39.45
CA ASN A 73 47.65 4.58 38.57
C ASN A 73 47.65 4.12 37.10
N VAL A 74 46.50 4.27 36.47
CA VAL A 74 46.35 4.21 35.01
C VAL A 74 46.10 5.62 34.54
N GLU A 75 46.85 6.10 33.56
CA GLU A 75 46.65 7.43 33.03
C GLU A 75 45.28 7.53 32.28
N PRO A 76 44.56 8.64 32.43
CA PRO A 76 43.32 8.83 31.66
C PRO A 76 43.60 8.73 30.16
N MET A 77 42.81 7.96 29.47
CA MET A 77 42.90 7.70 28.01
C MET A 77 44.04 6.73 27.59
N ASP A 78 44.60 5.96 28.49
CA ASP A 78 45.47 4.86 28.10
C ASP A 78 44.72 3.80 27.28
N LEU A 79 45.38 3.38 26.20
CA LEU A 79 44.83 2.34 25.31
C LEU A 79 45.39 0.98 25.75
N VAL A 80 44.50 0.08 26.14
CA VAL A 80 44.82 -1.33 26.35
C VAL A 80 44.46 -2.11 25.08
N GLU A 81 45.48 -2.64 24.40
CA GLU A 81 45.25 -3.50 23.24
C GLU A 81 44.63 -4.83 23.65
N LEU A 82 43.43 -5.10 23.17
CA LEU A 82 42.72 -6.36 23.36
C LEU A 82 42.80 -7.20 22.08
N GLU A 83 43.65 -8.22 22.11
CA GLU A 83 43.69 -9.19 21.01
C GLU A 83 42.59 -10.26 21.16
N ARG A 84 42.15 -10.80 20.06
CA ARG A 84 41.13 -11.88 20.04
C ARG A 84 41.68 -13.11 20.80
N ARG A 85 40.93 -13.59 21.79
CA ARG A 85 41.24 -14.77 22.62
C ARG A 85 42.37 -14.59 23.65
N MET A 86 42.77 -13.38 23.94
CA MET A 86 43.70 -13.14 25.06
C MET A 86 42.96 -12.91 26.37
N ALA A 87 43.50 -13.43 27.44
CA ALA A 87 43.12 -13.08 28.80
C ALA A 87 44.01 -11.92 29.23
N THR A 88 43.44 -10.74 29.46
CA THR A 88 44.15 -9.54 29.90
C THR A 88 44.17 -9.50 31.44
N VAL A 89 45.32 -9.33 32.03
CA VAL A 89 45.44 -9.10 33.46
C VAL A 89 45.22 -7.62 33.71
N LEU A 90 44.27 -7.29 34.58
CA LEU A 90 43.93 -5.91 34.93
C LEU A 90 44.80 -5.45 36.12
N PRO A 91 45.15 -4.16 36.16
CA PRO A 91 45.80 -3.57 37.35
C PRO A 91 44.91 -3.71 38.58
N GLY A 92 45.55 -3.77 39.78
CA GLY A 92 44.82 -3.95 41.03
C GLY A 92 43.73 -2.89 41.26
N GLY A 93 42.53 -3.34 41.58
CA GLY A 93 41.37 -2.44 41.82
C GLY A 93 40.59 -2.02 40.58
N TRP A 94 41.02 -2.40 39.37
CA TRP A 94 40.31 -2.09 38.13
C TRP A 94 39.43 -3.24 37.68
N LYS A 95 38.31 -2.89 37.10
CA LYS A 95 37.35 -3.83 36.54
C LYS A 95 37.14 -3.55 35.05
N LEU A 96 36.98 -4.58 34.26
CA LEU A 96 36.60 -4.48 32.86
C LEU A 96 35.07 -4.54 32.77
N GLY A 97 34.47 -3.45 32.32
CA GLY A 97 33.07 -3.40 31.97
C GLY A 97 32.93 -3.53 30.45
N GLN A 98 32.14 -4.46 30.02
CA GLN A 98 31.72 -4.50 28.63
C GLN A 98 30.60 -3.49 28.43
N VAL A 99 30.77 -2.57 27.50
CA VAL A 99 29.63 -1.74 27.04
C VAL A 99 28.70 -2.65 26.27
N THR A 100 27.71 -3.19 26.97
CA THR A 100 26.64 -3.93 26.33
C THR A 100 25.83 -2.95 25.49
N ALA A 101 25.87 -3.14 24.20
CA ALA A 101 24.98 -2.41 23.29
C ALA A 101 23.54 -2.87 23.59
N GLU A 102 22.79 -2.07 24.31
CA GLU A 102 21.32 -2.25 24.41
C GLU A 102 20.59 -1.89 23.08
N GLN A 103 21.35 -1.75 22.02
CA GLN A 103 20.88 -1.40 20.70
C GLN A 103 21.09 -2.58 19.70
N PRO A 104 20.15 -2.84 18.80
CA PRO A 104 18.94 -2.03 18.56
C PRO A 104 17.91 -2.23 19.68
N ALA A 105 17.38 -1.12 20.21
CA ALA A 105 16.32 -1.18 21.20
C ALA A 105 15.16 -2.02 20.68
N PRO A 106 14.55 -2.91 21.47
CA PRO A 106 13.41 -3.73 21.05
C PRO A 106 12.24 -2.86 20.55
N THR A 107 12.15 -1.64 21.03
CA THR A 107 11.14 -0.64 20.65
C THR A 107 11.36 0.00 19.27
N TYR A 108 12.53 -0.18 18.62
CA TYR A 108 12.78 0.43 17.31
C TYR A 108 11.78 0.00 16.24
N GLY A 109 11.49 -1.29 16.18
CA GLY A 109 10.53 -1.84 15.22
C GLY A 109 9.10 -1.32 15.44
N GLU A 110 8.67 -1.25 16.69
CA GLU A 110 7.36 -0.72 17.07
C GLU A 110 7.23 0.77 16.75
N PHE A 111 8.19 1.57 17.17
CA PHE A 111 8.21 3.01 16.87
C PHE A 111 8.19 3.30 15.37
N LYS A 112 9.00 2.58 14.58
CA LYS A 112 9.02 2.69 13.12
C LYS A 112 7.65 2.35 12.53
N LYS A 113 7.01 1.29 13.03
CA LYS A 113 5.69 0.85 12.60
C LYS A 113 4.63 1.93 12.85
N GLU A 114 4.61 2.52 14.05
CA GLU A 114 3.62 3.54 14.40
C GLU A 114 3.78 4.81 13.56
N ILE A 115 5.01 5.32 13.39
CA ILE A 115 5.24 6.48 12.53
C ILE A 115 4.88 6.20 11.06
N LEU A 116 5.20 5.01 10.54
CA LEU A 116 4.80 4.63 9.18
C LEU A 116 3.28 4.55 9.04
N ASN A 117 2.57 4.11 10.08
CA ASN A 117 1.12 4.09 10.11
C ASN A 117 0.53 5.51 10.05
N GLU A 118 1.07 6.45 10.82
CA GLU A 118 0.66 7.86 10.75
C GLU A 118 0.93 8.47 9.36
N ILE A 119 2.09 8.21 8.78
CA ILE A 119 2.42 8.64 7.40
C ILE A 119 1.43 8.08 6.40
N ALA A 120 1.11 6.79 6.50
CA ALA A 120 0.16 6.11 5.62
C ALA A 120 -1.25 6.74 5.71
N ARG A 121 -1.67 7.16 6.90
CA ARG A 121 -2.97 7.85 7.11
C ARG A 121 -3.07 9.16 6.36
N CYS A 122 -2.00 9.90 6.16
CA CYS A 122 -2.02 11.12 5.36
C CYS A 122 -2.45 10.86 3.91
N LEU A 123 -2.21 9.65 3.39
CA LEU A 123 -2.57 9.20 2.04
C LEU A 123 -3.81 8.30 2.03
N ASN A 124 -4.54 8.18 3.13
CA ASN A 124 -5.63 7.22 3.32
C ASN A 124 -5.24 5.77 3.00
N MET A 125 -3.95 5.45 3.10
CA MET A 125 -3.38 4.16 2.75
C MET A 125 -3.32 3.26 3.98
N PRO A 126 -3.72 1.98 3.92
CA PRO A 126 -3.50 1.02 5.01
C PRO A 126 -2.02 0.76 5.23
N PHE A 127 -1.65 0.49 6.49
CA PHE A 127 -0.26 0.24 6.86
C PHE A 127 0.37 -0.93 6.09
N ASN A 128 -0.37 -2.02 5.86
CA ASN A 128 0.13 -3.19 5.13
C ASN A 128 0.53 -2.86 3.68
N ILE A 129 -0.19 -1.94 3.02
CA ILE A 129 0.16 -1.45 1.68
C ILE A 129 1.38 -0.52 1.77
N ALA A 130 1.37 0.44 2.69
CA ALA A 130 2.45 1.41 2.84
C ALA A 130 3.79 0.78 3.22
N ALA A 131 3.76 -0.24 4.07
CA ALA A 131 4.95 -0.97 4.52
C ALA A 131 5.33 -2.15 3.61
N GLY A 132 4.45 -2.57 2.69
CA GLY A 132 4.62 -3.80 1.91
C GLY A 132 4.67 -5.06 2.78
N ASN A 133 4.03 -5.03 3.94
CA ASN A 133 4.09 -6.10 4.93
C ASN A 133 2.71 -6.42 5.50
N SER A 134 2.21 -7.59 5.18
CA SER A 134 0.91 -8.10 5.64
C SER A 134 1.01 -9.16 6.76
N SER A 135 2.20 -9.37 7.34
CA SER A 135 2.44 -10.44 8.33
C SER A 135 1.61 -10.34 9.62
N GLY A 136 1.11 -9.16 9.95
CA GLY A 136 0.27 -8.92 11.13
C GLY A 136 -1.23 -8.89 10.84
N TYR A 137 -1.67 -9.24 9.62
CA TYR A 137 -3.05 -9.15 9.18
C TYR A 137 -3.63 -10.55 8.93
N ASN A 138 -4.88 -10.74 9.34
CA ASN A 138 -5.66 -11.87 8.86
C ASN A 138 -6.42 -11.50 7.57
N TYR A 139 -6.97 -12.47 6.87
CA TYR A 139 -7.70 -12.26 5.62
C TYR A 139 -8.84 -11.24 5.75
N ALA A 140 -9.59 -11.30 6.85
CA ALA A 140 -10.76 -10.43 7.05
C ALA A 140 -10.36 -8.97 7.29
N SER A 141 -9.37 -8.72 8.17
CA SER A 141 -8.89 -7.36 8.46
C SER A 141 -8.19 -6.74 7.24
N GLY A 142 -7.32 -7.48 6.56
CA GLY A 142 -6.66 -7.00 5.34
C GLY A 142 -7.67 -6.66 4.24
N ARG A 143 -8.70 -7.47 4.05
CA ARG A 143 -9.76 -7.21 3.08
C ARG A 143 -10.56 -5.95 3.40
N LEU A 144 -10.89 -5.72 4.67
CA LEU A 144 -11.63 -4.52 5.09
C LEU A 144 -10.82 -3.24 4.83
N ASP A 145 -9.55 -3.26 5.18
CA ASP A 145 -8.64 -2.14 4.94
C ASP A 145 -8.49 -1.84 3.44
N HIS A 146 -8.31 -2.87 2.62
CA HIS A 146 -8.25 -2.73 1.17
C HIS A 146 -9.55 -2.18 0.57
N GLN A 147 -10.72 -2.64 1.03
CA GLN A 147 -12.00 -2.12 0.56
C GLN A 147 -12.16 -0.64 0.87
N THR A 148 -11.72 -0.20 2.05
CA THR A 148 -11.77 1.21 2.45
C THR A 148 -10.82 2.04 1.59
N TYR A 149 -9.61 1.55 1.37
CA TYR A 149 -8.60 2.19 0.52
C TYR A 149 -9.08 2.33 -0.93
N PHE A 150 -9.63 1.27 -1.53
CA PHE A 150 -10.15 1.32 -2.89
C PHE A 150 -11.36 2.24 -3.07
N LYS A 151 -12.14 2.50 -2.01
CA LYS A 151 -13.17 3.53 -2.06
C LYS A 151 -12.56 4.92 -2.23
N SER A 152 -11.50 5.24 -1.51
CA SER A 152 -10.80 6.53 -1.68
C SER A 152 -10.18 6.66 -3.06
N VAL A 153 -9.58 5.59 -3.60
CA VAL A 153 -9.04 5.56 -4.97
C VAL A 153 -10.14 5.85 -6.01
N ARG A 154 -11.34 5.26 -5.86
CA ARG A 154 -12.45 5.53 -6.79
C ARG A 154 -12.92 6.98 -6.76
N VAL A 155 -12.90 7.62 -5.60
CA VAL A 155 -13.24 9.06 -5.51
C VAL A 155 -12.23 9.89 -6.30
N GLU A 156 -10.94 9.60 -6.17
CA GLU A 156 -9.88 10.27 -6.93
C GLU A 156 -9.99 9.98 -8.45
N GLN A 157 -10.31 8.74 -8.84
CA GLN A 157 -10.57 8.37 -10.22
C GLN A 157 -11.73 9.18 -10.80
N SER A 158 -12.88 9.25 -10.12
CA SER A 158 -14.03 10.06 -10.57
C SER A 158 -13.71 11.54 -10.68
N HIS A 159 -12.87 12.06 -9.79
CA HIS A 159 -12.40 13.44 -9.87
C HIS A 159 -11.51 13.66 -11.11
N MET A 160 -10.60 12.71 -11.38
CA MET A 160 -9.75 12.74 -12.58
C MET A 160 -10.59 12.63 -13.87
N GLU A 161 -11.58 11.75 -13.89
CA GLU A 161 -12.51 11.64 -15.01
C GLU A 161 -13.15 12.98 -15.35
N SER A 162 -13.77 13.62 -14.36
CA SER A 162 -14.55 14.85 -14.58
C SER A 162 -13.68 16.08 -14.88
N VAL A 163 -12.52 16.19 -14.26
CA VAL A 163 -11.66 17.39 -14.38
C VAL A 163 -10.66 17.28 -15.54
N VAL A 164 -10.15 16.08 -15.81
CA VAL A 164 -9.07 15.87 -16.79
C VAL A 164 -9.58 15.15 -18.02
N LEU A 165 -10.08 13.91 -17.86
CA LEU A 165 -10.34 13.02 -18.97
C LEU A 165 -11.50 13.51 -19.85
N ASP A 166 -12.60 13.96 -19.24
CA ASP A 166 -13.76 14.48 -19.95
C ASP A 166 -13.41 15.75 -20.76
N ARG A 167 -12.51 16.59 -20.24
CA ARG A 167 -12.06 17.78 -20.95
C ARG A 167 -11.19 17.44 -22.15
N ILE A 168 -10.25 16.49 -21.98
CA ILE A 168 -9.41 16.01 -23.09
C ILE A 168 -10.28 15.35 -24.14
N PHE A 169 -11.21 14.49 -23.72
CA PHE A 169 -12.13 13.81 -24.62
C PHE A 169 -13.02 14.81 -25.40
N SER A 170 -13.56 15.80 -24.73
CA SER A 170 -14.39 16.83 -25.36
C SER A 170 -13.60 17.64 -26.38
N ALA A 171 -12.35 18.02 -26.07
CA ALA A 171 -11.47 18.71 -27.01
C ALA A 171 -11.15 17.84 -28.22
N TRP A 172 -10.78 16.57 -28.00
CA TRP A 172 -10.52 15.61 -29.06
C TRP A 172 -11.76 15.38 -29.95
N MET A 173 -12.93 15.19 -29.35
CA MET A 173 -14.19 14.98 -30.08
C MET A 173 -14.56 16.19 -30.93
N SER A 174 -14.31 17.41 -30.47
CA SER A 174 -14.59 18.62 -31.26
C SER A 174 -13.77 18.69 -32.55
N GLU A 175 -12.57 18.14 -32.55
CA GLU A 175 -11.72 18.03 -33.76
C GLU A 175 -12.06 16.78 -34.58
N ALA A 176 -12.29 15.64 -33.93
CA ALA A 176 -12.62 14.37 -34.56
C ALA A 176 -13.87 14.45 -35.45
N VAL A 177 -14.89 15.22 -35.03
CA VAL A 177 -16.12 15.45 -35.79
C VAL A 177 -15.84 16.15 -37.15
N LEU A 178 -14.78 16.93 -37.25
CA LEU A 178 -14.41 17.64 -38.49
C LEU A 178 -13.77 16.72 -39.52
N ILE A 179 -13.25 15.57 -39.10
CA ILE A 179 -12.59 14.62 -40.00
C ILE A 179 -13.63 13.71 -40.63
N GLU A 180 -13.70 13.75 -41.99
CA GLU A 180 -14.65 12.94 -42.73
C GLU A 180 -14.35 11.45 -42.63
N GLY A 181 -15.37 10.64 -42.29
CA GLY A 181 -15.24 9.19 -42.18
C GLY A 181 -14.62 8.67 -40.88
N LEU A 182 -14.13 9.54 -39.97
CA LEU A 182 -13.59 9.11 -38.71
C LEU A 182 -14.69 8.65 -37.73
N LEU A 183 -15.80 9.39 -37.66
CA LEU A 183 -16.91 9.06 -36.78
C LEU A 183 -18.17 8.74 -37.58
N PRO A 184 -19.04 7.85 -37.06
CA PRO A 184 -20.37 7.61 -37.69
C PRO A 184 -21.16 8.92 -37.81
N GLN A 185 -21.98 9.03 -38.85
CA GLN A 185 -22.77 10.26 -39.13
C GLN A 185 -23.71 10.65 -37.98
N SER A 186 -24.16 9.68 -37.18
CA SER A 186 -25.00 9.92 -35.99
C SER A 186 -24.31 10.79 -34.94
N PHE A 187 -22.99 10.79 -34.88
CA PHE A 187 -22.22 11.63 -33.96
C PHE A 187 -21.99 13.05 -34.48
N ARG A 188 -22.13 13.28 -35.78
CA ARG A 188 -21.92 14.60 -36.42
C ARG A 188 -23.10 15.57 -36.23
N THR A 189 -24.27 15.07 -35.86
CA THR A 189 -25.50 15.86 -35.74
C THR A 189 -25.85 16.32 -34.35
N SER A 190 -25.19 15.81 -33.32
CA SER A 190 -25.47 16.15 -31.93
C SER A 190 -24.20 16.62 -31.22
N PHE A 191 -24.04 17.94 -31.09
CA PHE A 191 -22.99 18.57 -30.29
C PHE A 191 -23.23 18.46 -28.78
N ALA A 192 -24.36 17.90 -28.36
CA ALA A 192 -24.67 17.71 -26.95
C ALA A 192 -24.01 16.44 -26.45
N ARG A 193 -23.13 16.59 -25.46
CA ARG A 193 -22.55 15.57 -24.59
C ARG A 193 -22.59 14.15 -25.16
N PHE A 194 -21.48 13.72 -25.75
CA PHE A 194 -21.33 12.33 -26.17
C PHE A 194 -21.38 11.42 -24.94
N PRO A 195 -22.32 10.47 -24.86
CA PRO A 195 -22.33 9.50 -23.78
C PRO A 195 -21.06 8.65 -23.89
N HIS A 196 -20.24 8.67 -22.85
CA HIS A 196 -19.03 7.88 -22.75
C HIS A 196 -18.84 7.43 -21.31
N GLN A 197 -18.01 6.44 -21.12
CA GLN A 197 -17.67 5.90 -19.81
C GLN A 197 -16.19 5.57 -19.79
N TRP A 198 -15.54 5.88 -18.67
CA TRP A 198 -14.15 5.53 -18.42
C TRP A 198 -14.09 4.17 -17.71
N PHE A 199 -13.14 3.35 -18.11
CA PHE A 199 -12.87 2.07 -17.50
C PHE A 199 -11.46 2.11 -16.91
N TRP A 200 -11.38 1.88 -15.62
CA TRP A 200 -10.12 1.77 -14.89
C TRP A 200 -9.81 0.29 -14.70
N ASP A 201 -8.54 -0.04 -14.68
CA ASP A 201 -8.12 -1.40 -14.40
C ASP A 201 -8.73 -1.88 -13.08
N GLY A 202 -9.30 -3.07 -13.10
CA GLY A 202 -9.89 -3.69 -11.93
C GLY A 202 -8.82 -4.11 -10.92
N HIS A 203 -9.24 -4.27 -9.68
CA HIS A 203 -8.37 -4.85 -8.66
C HIS A 203 -8.49 -6.37 -8.69
N GLU A 204 -7.35 -7.05 -8.67
CA GLU A 204 -7.34 -8.50 -8.53
C GLU A 204 -7.92 -8.91 -7.17
N HIS A 205 -8.74 -9.93 -7.18
CA HIS A 205 -9.30 -10.49 -5.96
C HIS A 205 -8.32 -11.48 -5.33
N VAL A 206 -8.23 -11.45 -4.02
CA VAL A 206 -7.37 -12.35 -3.25
C VAL A 206 -7.83 -13.81 -3.40
N ASP A 207 -9.13 -14.05 -3.63
CA ASP A 207 -9.71 -15.36 -3.87
C ASP A 207 -10.59 -15.30 -5.14
N PRO A 208 -10.02 -15.62 -6.31
CA PRO A 208 -10.73 -15.57 -7.57
C PRO A 208 -11.94 -16.52 -7.65
N ALA A 209 -11.89 -17.66 -6.98
CA ALA A 209 -12.97 -18.65 -7.01
C ALA A 209 -14.20 -18.13 -6.24
N LYS A 210 -14.01 -17.56 -5.05
CA LYS A 210 -15.10 -16.95 -4.27
C LYS A 210 -15.71 -15.76 -5.00
N GLU A 211 -14.91 -14.95 -5.66
CA GLU A 211 -15.43 -13.81 -6.42
C GLU A 211 -16.20 -14.25 -7.65
N ALA A 212 -15.74 -15.25 -8.40
CA ALA A 212 -16.47 -15.80 -9.53
C ALA A 212 -17.85 -16.35 -9.12
N ASN A 213 -17.92 -17.05 -7.99
CA ASN A 213 -19.18 -17.52 -7.41
C ASN A 213 -20.09 -16.37 -6.97
N ALA A 214 -19.55 -15.35 -6.34
CA ALA A 214 -20.29 -14.16 -5.94
C ALA A 214 -20.83 -13.39 -7.17
N GLN A 215 -20.04 -13.26 -8.22
CA GLN A 215 -20.43 -12.65 -9.49
C GLN A 215 -21.58 -13.43 -10.15
N SER A 216 -21.45 -14.75 -10.24
CA SER A 216 -22.50 -15.63 -10.77
C SER A 216 -23.82 -15.49 -9.97
N THR A 217 -23.72 -15.46 -8.63
CA THR A 217 -24.88 -15.29 -7.75
C THR A 217 -25.54 -13.92 -7.93
N ARG A 218 -24.76 -12.85 -8.03
CA ARG A 218 -25.28 -11.48 -8.26
C ARG A 218 -26.00 -11.37 -9.61
N LEU A 219 -25.44 -11.97 -10.66
CA LEU A 219 -26.08 -11.99 -11.99
C LEU A 219 -27.35 -12.84 -11.97
N ALA A 220 -27.35 -14.00 -11.34
CA ALA A 220 -28.51 -14.88 -11.23
C ALA A 220 -29.66 -14.25 -10.42
N SER A 221 -29.34 -13.47 -9.36
CA SER A 221 -30.31 -12.74 -8.55
C SER A 221 -30.77 -11.40 -9.15
N ASN A 222 -30.28 -11.03 -10.34
CA ASN A 222 -30.55 -9.75 -11.00
C ASN A 222 -30.20 -8.50 -10.16
N THR A 223 -29.25 -8.63 -9.22
CA THR A 223 -28.78 -7.49 -8.42
C THR A 223 -27.67 -6.69 -9.08
N THR A 224 -27.14 -7.18 -10.20
CA THR A 224 -26.12 -6.53 -11.04
C THR A 224 -26.39 -6.80 -12.51
N THR A 225 -25.66 -6.12 -13.38
CA THR A 225 -25.70 -6.35 -14.83
C THR A 225 -24.33 -6.77 -15.34
N LEU A 226 -24.27 -7.41 -16.51
CA LEU A 226 -23.00 -7.73 -17.16
C LEU A 226 -22.14 -6.49 -17.36
N ALA A 227 -22.73 -5.38 -17.77
CA ALA A 227 -22.01 -4.12 -17.95
C ALA A 227 -21.30 -3.66 -16.65
N ILE A 228 -22.00 -3.74 -15.51
CA ILE A 228 -21.42 -3.36 -14.21
C ILE A 228 -20.31 -4.31 -13.79
N GLU A 229 -20.48 -5.63 -13.98
CA GLU A 229 -19.48 -6.62 -13.58
C GLU A 229 -18.22 -6.52 -14.46
N TYR A 230 -18.34 -6.29 -15.76
CA TYR A 230 -17.20 -6.06 -16.64
C TYR A 230 -16.53 -4.71 -16.34
N ALA A 231 -17.30 -3.66 -16.07
CA ALA A 231 -16.76 -2.34 -15.69
C ALA A 231 -15.93 -2.40 -14.39
N ARG A 232 -16.31 -3.26 -13.44
CA ARG A 232 -15.50 -3.51 -12.21
C ARG A 232 -14.12 -4.11 -12.51
N GLN A 233 -13.99 -4.78 -13.65
CA GLN A 233 -12.73 -5.37 -14.12
C GLN A 233 -11.99 -4.45 -15.11
N GLY A 234 -12.49 -3.23 -15.34
CA GLY A 234 -11.91 -2.30 -16.31
C GLY A 234 -12.18 -2.66 -17.76
N LYS A 235 -13.23 -3.45 -18.05
CA LYS A 235 -13.53 -3.97 -19.38
C LYS A 235 -14.88 -3.50 -19.91
N ASP A 236 -14.98 -3.35 -21.24
CA ASP A 236 -16.25 -3.13 -21.92
C ASP A 236 -16.96 -4.46 -22.22
N TRP A 237 -18.15 -4.63 -21.68
CA TRP A 237 -18.91 -5.87 -21.77
C TRP A 237 -19.29 -6.26 -23.21
N GLU A 238 -19.61 -5.29 -24.08
CA GLU A 238 -19.98 -5.59 -25.47
C GLU A 238 -18.77 -6.10 -26.25
N THR A 239 -17.62 -5.47 -26.09
CA THR A 239 -16.37 -5.87 -26.73
C THR A 239 -15.95 -7.27 -26.29
N GLU A 240 -16.02 -7.56 -25.00
CA GLU A 240 -15.69 -8.86 -24.44
C GLU A 240 -16.64 -9.96 -24.91
N LEU A 241 -17.95 -9.69 -24.94
CA LEU A 241 -18.93 -10.67 -25.45
C LEU A 241 -18.77 -10.94 -26.96
N ARG A 242 -18.47 -9.92 -27.74
CA ARG A 242 -18.19 -10.10 -29.19
C ARG A 242 -16.91 -10.92 -29.39
N GLN A 243 -15.89 -10.67 -28.60
CA GLN A 243 -14.67 -11.46 -28.61
C GLN A 243 -14.95 -12.92 -28.23
N ARG A 244 -15.69 -13.15 -27.15
CA ARG A 244 -16.09 -14.50 -26.71
C ARG A 244 -16.90 -15.27 -27.75
N ALA A 245 -17.81 -14.57 -28.46
CA ALA A 245 -18.57 -15.19 -29.56
C ALA A 245 -17.66 -15.66 -30.71
N ARG A 246 -16.62 -14.89 -31.05
CA ARG A 246 -15.61 -15.26 -32.04
C ARG A 246 -14.82 -16.49 -31.60
N GLU A 247 -14.39 -16.53 -30.35
CA GLU A 247 -13.66 -17.64 -29.75
C GLU A 247 -14.50 -18.93 -29.79
N VAL A 248 -15.76 -18.87 -29.35
CA VAL A 248 -16.68 -20.02 -29.36
C VAL A 248 -16.92 -20.53 -30.80
N ALA A 249 -17.06 -19.63 -31.77
CA ALA A 249 -17.20 -20.00 -33.17
C ALA A 249 -15.93 -20.72 -33.69
N LEU A 250 -14.74 -20.20 -33.37
CA LEU A 250 -13.48 -20.81 -33.75
C LEU A 250 -13.26 -22.16 -33.06
N MET A 251 -13.59 -22.30 -31.79
CA MET A 251 -13.51 -23.56 -31.05
C MET A 251 -14.39 -24.63 -31.68
N LYS A 252 -15.62 -24.27 -32.09
CA LYS A 252 -16.51 -25.19 -32.82
C LYS A 252 -15.92 -25.60 -34.18
N GLN A 253 -15.32 -24.66 -34.90
CA GLN A 253 -14.67 -24.93 -36.19
C GLN A 253 -13.48 -25.86 -36.06
N LEU A 254 -12.72 -25.75 -34.98
CA LEU A 254 -11.55 -26.59 -34.69
C LEU A 254 -11.91 -27.92 -34.02
N GLY A 255 -13.19 -28.21 -33.78
CA GLY A 255 -13.64 -29.43 -33.10
C GLY A 255 -13.29 -29.49 -31.60
N LEU A 256 -12.97 -28.34 -30.99
CA LEU A 256 -12.74 -28.26 -29.55
C LEU A 256 -14.11 -28.25 -28.85
N THR A 257 -14.32 -29.16 -27.92
CA THR A 257 -15.55 -29.26 -27.13
C THR A 257 -15.66 -28.04 -26.21
N THR A 258 -16.73 -27.29 -26.36
CA THR A 258 -17.13 -26.24 -25.42
C THR A 258 -18.08 -26.84 -24.40
N ASP A 259 -17.66 -27.79 -23.62
CA ASP A 259 -18.39 -28.14 -22.41
C ASP A 259 -18.27 -26.95 -21.45
N ILE A 260 -19.25 -26.11 -21.48
CA ILE A 260 -19.45 -25.09 -20.45
C ILE A 260 -19.70 -25.89 -19.18
N VAL A 261 -18.68 -26.05 -18.35
CA VAL A 261 -18.82 -26.58 -17.01
C VAL A 261 -19.80 -25.66 -16.30
N GLN A 262 -21.07 -26.08 -16.22
CA GLN A 262 -22.00 -25.40 -15.34
C GLN A 262 -21.43 -25.54 -13.91
N PRO A 263 -21.22 -24.46 -13.18
CA PRO A 263 -20.78 -24.58 -11.81
C PRO A 263 -21.83 -25.37 -11.05
N ASN A 264 -21.37 -26.54 -10.53
CA ASN A 264 -22.19 -27.43 -9.73
C ASN A 264 -22.86 -26.64 -8.60
N SER A 265 -24.19 -26.55 -8.65
CA SER A 265 -25.01 -25.94 -7.63
C SER A 265 -25.17 -26.86 -6.41
N LYS A 266 -24.08 -27.23 -5.77
CA LYS A 266 -24.10 -27.78 -4.40
C LYS A 266 -23.22 -26.89 -3.53
N PRO A 267 -23.78 -26.23 -2.51
CA PRO A 267 -22.95 -25.64 -1.48
C PRO A 267 -22.20 -26.76 -0.77
N GLN A 268 -20.89 -26.81 -0.92
CA GLN A 268 -20.06 -27.51 0.05
C GLN A 268 -20.26 -26.81 1.39
N GLN A 269 -20.95 -27.46 2.31
CA GLN A 269 -20.82 -27.19 3.73
C GLN A 269 -19.36 -27.50 4.07
N GLU A 270 -18.53 -26.48 4.15
CA GLU A 270 -17.30 -26.58 4.89
C GLU A 270 -17.67 -26.63 6.38
N ASP A 271 -17.41 -27.77 6.97
CA ASP A 271 -17.42 -28.00 8.42
C ASP A 271 -16.35 -27.10 9.07
N ASP A 272 -16.74 -25.86 9.42
CA ASP A 272 -16.03 -25.06 10.42
C ASP A 272 -16.45 -25.51 11.82
N ALA A 273 -16.14 -26.77 12.15
CA ALA A 273 -16.33 -27.32 13.48
C ALA A 273 -15.14 -28.21 13.83
N ALA A 274 -14.02 -27.59 14.20
CA ALA A 274 -13.06 -28.21 15.12
C ALA A 274 -11.90 -27.23 15.36
N ASP A 275 -12.03 -26.38 16.35
CA ASP A 275 -10.91 -26.04 17.25
C ASP A 275 -11.35 -25.14 18.41
N ASP A 276 -12.30 -25.66 19.21
CA ASP A 276 -12.57 -25.10 20.54
C ASP A 276 -12.79 -26.26 21.50
N ASN A 277 -11.76 -27.03 21.79
CA ASN A 277 -11.80 -27.89 22.99
C ASN A 277 -10.41 -28.41 23.39
N GLU A 278 -9.54 -27.51 23.83
CA GLU A 278 -8.39 -27.90 24.67
C GLU A 278 -8.01 -26.75 25.64
N SER A 279 -8.87 -26.53 26.65
CA SER A 279 -8.40 -25.93 27.90
C SER A 279 -9.47 -25.99 28.98
N ALA A 280 -9.82 -27.19 29.44
CA ALA A 280 -10.48 -27.35 30.72
C ALA A 280 -10.36 -28.79 31.23
N THR A 281 -9.19 -29.19 31.71
CA THR A 281 -9.06 -30.24 32.72
C THR A 281 -7.63 -30.29 33.28
N SER A 282 -7.34 -29.52 34.29
CA SER A 282 -6.41 -29.93 35.36
C SER A 282 -6.49 -28.93 36.50
N ASN A 283 -7.46 -29.09 37.36
CA ASN A 283 -7.36 -28.68 38.76
C ASN A 283 -8.41 -29.42 39.58
N SER A 284 -8.07 -30.61 40.02
CA SER A 284 -8.55 -31.21 41.29
C SER A 284 -7.67 -32.41 41.60
N ALA A 285 -6.92 -32.29 42.66
CA ALA A 285 -6.49 -33.30 43.59
C ALA A 285 -5.03 -33.11 44.01
N ASP A 286 -4.95 -32.81 45.23
CA ASP A 286 -4.01 -32.90 46.34
C ASP A 286 -3.12 -31.71 46.62
#